data_bf9a1c3c3a3dd9033b682f50cc7ab166
#
_entry.id   bf9a1c3c3a3dd9033b682f50cc7ab166
#
_cell.length_a   1.000
_cell.length_b   1.000
_cell.length_c   1.000
_cell.angle_alpha   90.00
_cell.angle_beta   90.00
_cell.angle_gamma   90.00
#
_symmetry.space_group_name_H-M   'P 1'
#
loop_
_entity.id
_entity.type
_entity.pdbx_description
1 polymer ?
#
loop_
_entity_poly.entity_id
_entity_poly.type
_entity_poly.pdbx_seq_one_letter_code
_entity_poly.pdbx_strand_id
1 'polypeptide(L)'
;YPGRGCRSVSLLFLPEGYDLQLRMPEVNVKYRNSYRQQKALLTMGGQPFRDLGAAVAVEERAFPAALSRINYSFYKSPAEVGAWLAAHDAGLQCVVSECIACRRRVDFGHAQSPGLTDYPDDRDVIEFLTTSCL
;
A
#
# COMPACT_ATOMS: atom_id res chain seq x y z
N TYR A 1 3.77 4.22 -13.58
CA TYR A 1 3.13 2.90 -13.78
C TYR A 1 2.18 2.63 -12.61
N PRO A 2 0.83 2.66 -12.82
CA PRO A 2 -0.12 2.42 -11.74
C PRO A 2 0.14 1.10 -11.02
N GLY A 3 0.24 1.14 -9.68
CA GLY A 3 0.41 -0.02 -8.83
C GLY A 3 1.78 -0.73 -8.87
N ARG A 4 2.79 -0.14 -9.52
CA ARG A 4 4.16 -0.69 -9.57
C ARG A 4 5.22 0.20 -8.93
N GLY A 5 4.87 1.39 -8.50
CA GLY A 5 5.77 2.22 -7.73
C GLY A 5 5.91 1.72 -6.30
N CYS A 6 7.08 1.87 -5.70
CA CYS A 6 7.31 1.50 -4.29
C CYS A 6 6.41 2.26 -3.30
N ARG A 7 5.84 3.38 -3.71
CA ARG A 7 4.86 4.19 -2.95
C ARG A 7 3.42 4.05 -3.47
N SER A 8 3.11 3.03 -4.28
CA SER A 8 1.74 2.72 -4.68
C SER A 8 0.95 2.18 -3.50
N VAL A 9 -0.31 2.62 -3.38
CA VAL A 9 -1.19 2.14 -2.32
C VAL A 9 -1.39 0.64 -2.43
N SER A 10 -1.09 -0.08 -1.37
CA SER A 10 -1.19 -1.54 -1.28
C SER A 10 -2.16 -1.98 -0.17
N LEU A 11 -2.13 -1.31 0.98
CA LEU A 11 -2.97 -1.63 2.13
C LEU A 11 -3.60 -0.35 2.69
N LEU A 12 -4.88 -0.41 3.01
CA LEU A 12 -5.65 0.65 3.63
C LEU A 12 -6.12 0.21 5.01
N PHE A 13 -5.89 1.02 6.02
CA PHE A 13 -6.53 0.87 7.31
C PHE A 13 -7.70 1.85 7.40
N LEU A 14 -8.89 1.34 7.66
CA LEU A 14 -10.14 2.08 7.68
C LEU A 14 -10.76 1.99 9.08
N PRO A 15 -11.33 3.06 9.62
CA PRO A 15 -12.09 2.95 10.86
C PRO A 15 -13.32 2.05 10.66
N GLU A 16 -13.75 1.36 11.71
CA GLU A 16 -14.98 0.54 11.67
C GLU A 16 -16.16 1.36 11.15
N GLY A 17 -16.96 0.77 10.26
CA GLY A 17 -18.12 1.41 9.66
C GLY A 17 -17.83 2.37 8.51
N TYR A 18 -16.55 2.56 8.14
CA TYR A 18 -16.22 3.39 6.98
C TYR A 18 -16.61 2.71 5.68
N ASP A 19 -17.36 3.41 4.84
CA ASP A 19 -17.68 2.95 3.50
C ASP A 19 -16.58 3.36 2.51
N LEU A 20 -15.81 2.38 2.08
CA LEU A 20 -14.68 2.59 1.17
C LEU A 20 -15.19 2.95 -0.23
N GLN A 21 -15.01 4.19 -0.62
CA GLN A 21 -15.27 4.69 -1.97
C GLN A 21 -13.96 5.10 -2.62
N LEU A 22 -13.46 4.29 -3.54
CA LEU A 22 -12.26 4.58 -4.31
C LEU A 22 -12.64 4.80 -5.78
N ARG A 23 -12.14 5.89 -6.33
CA ARG A 23 -12.22 6.15 -7.76
C ARG A 23 -10.86 5.82 -8.38
N MET A 24 -10.82 4.81 -9.24
CA MET A 24 -9.60 4.43 -9.95
C MET A 24 -9.37 5.35 -11.15
N PRO A 25 -8.13 5.79 -11.39
CA PRO A 25 -7.78 6.52 -12.61
C PRO A 25 -7.85 5.60 -13.83
N GLU A 26 -7.80 6.21 -15.01
CA GLU A 26 -7.61 5.45 -16.23
C GLU A 26 -6.29 4.68 -16.20
N VAL A 27 -6.32 3.40 -16.57
CA VAL A 27 -5.18 2.50 -16.49
C VAL A 27 -4.80 1.94 -17.88
N ASN A 28 -3.52 1.66 -18.04
CA ASN A 28 -3.03 1.05 -19.27
C ASN A 28 -3.51 -0.41 -19.44
N VAL A 29 -3.36 -0.94 -20.67
CA VAL A 29 -3.85 -2.28 -21.04
C VAL A 29 -3.23 -3.38 -20.16
N LYS A 30 -1.94 -3.30 -19.83
CA LYS A 30 -1.25 -4.32 -19.00
C LYS A 30 -1.82 -4.38 -17.59
N TYR A 31 -2.07 -3.21 -16.98
CA TYR A 31 -2.70 -3.16 -15.68
C TYR A 31 -4.14 -3.67 -15.71
N ARG A 32 -4.90 -3.32 -16.75
CA ARG A 32 -6.27 -3.81 -16.95
C ARG A 32 -6.32 -5.32 -17.12
N ASN A 33 -5.34 -5.93 -17.78
CA ASN A 33 -5.26 -7.39 -17.87
C ASN A 33 -4.98 -8.04 -16.50
N SER A 34 -4.10 -7.46 -15.69
CA SER A 34 -3.87 -7.91 -14.31
C SER A 34 -5.15 -7.81 -13.47
N TYR A 35 -5.91 -6.71 -13.61
CA TYR A 35 -7.20 -6.55 -12.95
C TYR A 35 -8.18 -7.65 -13.36
N ARG A 36 -8.35 -7.91 -14.65
CA ARG A 36 -9.24 -8.97 -15.16
C ARG A 36 -8.85 -10.34 -14.62
N GLN A 37 -7.56 -10.64 -14.59
CA GLN A 37 -7.03 -11.89 -14.03
C GLN A 37 -7.36 -12.00 -12.54
N GLN A 38 -7.07 -10.96 -11.73
CA GLN A 38 -7.37 -10.97 -10.30
C GLN A 38 -8.86 -11.12 -10.02
N LYS A 39 -9.71 -10.38 -10.74
CA LYS A 39 -11.16 -10.51 -10.64
C LYS A 39 -11.64 -11.95 -10.93
N ALA A 40 -11.13 -12.57 -11.99
CA ALA A 40 -11.48 -13.95 -12.34
C ALA A 40 -11.04 -14.94 -11.24
N LEU A 41 -9.80 -14.83 -10.75
CA LEU A 41 -9.28 -15.71 -9.69
C LEU A 41 -10.08 -15.61 -8.40
N LEU A 42 -10.41 -14.39 -7.96
CA LEU A 42 -11.21 -14.17 -6.75
C LEU A 42 -12.65 -14.71 -6.92
N THR A 43 -13.24 -14.52 -8.09
CA THR A 43 -14.57 -15.05 -8.41
C THR A 43 -14.58 -16.57 -8.41
N MET A 44 -13.61 -17.20 -9.04
CA MET A 44 -13.49 -18.67 -9.09
C MET A 44 -13.18 -19.27 -7.70
N GLY A 45 -12.39 -18.54 -6.89
CA GLY A 45 -12.09 -18.95 -5.51
C GLY A 45 -13.19 -18.67 -4.50
N GLY A 46 -14.29 -18.03 -4.92
CA GLY A 46 -15.36 -17.63 -4.00
C GLY A 46 -14.96 -16.61 -2.94
N GLN A 47 -13.82 -15.92 -3.13
CA GLN A 47 -13.34 -14.91 -2.19
C GLN A 47 -14.10 -13.59 -2.41
N PRO A 48 -14.70 -13.00 -1.36
CA PRO A 48 -15.38 -11.72 -1.49
C PRO A 48 -14.39 -10.59 -1.80
N PHE A 49 -14.76 -9.69 -2.69
CA PHE A 49 -14.00 -8.51 -3.05
C PHE A 49 -14.91 -7.36 -3.48
N ARG A 50 -14.41 -6.14 -3.42
CA ARG A 50 -15.05 -4.95 -4.01
C ARG A 50 -14.42 -4.67 -5.37
N ASP A 51 -15.25 -4.52 -6.39
CA ASP A 51 -14.81 -4.16 -7.74
C ASP A 51 -14.70 -2.63 -7.86
N LEU A 52 -13.50 -2.14 -8.11
CA LEU A 52 -13.21 -0.72 -8.27
C LEU A 52 -13.13 -0.29 -9.76
N GLY A 53 -13.51 -1.16 -10.69
CA GLY A 53 -13.51 -0.92 -12.14
C GLY A 53 -12.14 -1.09 -12.82
N ALA A 54 -11.03 -0.87 -12.12
CA ALA A 54 -9.67 -1.06 -12.63
C ALA A 54 -8.74 -1.77 -11.65
N ALA A 55 -9.19 -1.99 -10.41
CA ALA A 55 -8.55 -2.78 -9.37
C ALA A 55 -9.62 -3.54 -8.57
N VAL A 56 -9.21 -4.49 -7.76
CA VAL A 56 -10.05 -5.16 -6.78
C VAL A 56 -9.61 -4.79 -5.38
N ALA A 57 -10.54 -4.57 -4.46
CA ALA A 57 -10.25 -4.38 -3.05
C ALA A 57 -10.70 -5.61 -2.26
N VAL A 58 -9.80 -6.14 -1.43
CA VAL A 58 -10.03 -7.36 -0.63
C VAL A 58 -9.84 -7.03 0.84
N GLU A 59 -10.76 -7.48 1.69
CA GLU A 59 -10.63 -7.34 3.13
C GLU A 59 -9.61 -8.34 3.66
N GLU A 60 -8.39 -7.87 3.85
CA GLU A 60 -7.27 -8.67 4.32
C GLU A 60 -6.21 -7.75 4.93
N ARG A 61 -5.73 -8.08 6.12
CA ARG A 61 -4.67 -7.32 6.82
C ARG A 61 -3.29 -7.86 6.45
N ALA A 62 -2.95 -7.77 5.17
CA ALA A 62 -1.66 -8.17 4.62
C ALA A 62 -1.33 -7.34 3.38
N PHE A 63 -0.05 -7.29 2.99
CA PHE A 63 0.32 -6.69 1.71
C PHE A 63 -0.17 -7.58 0.56
N PRO A 64 -0.78 -7.00 -0.49
CA PRO A 64 -1.26 -7.78 -1.62
C PRO A 64 -0.09 -8.35 -2.42
N ALA A 65 -0.16 -9.63 -2.77
CA ALA A 65 0.83 -10.28 -3.61
C ALA A 65 0.67 -9.98 -5.11
N ALA A 66 -0.44 -9.36 -5.50
CA ALA A 66 -0.79 -9.17 -6.91
C ALA A 66 -0.95 -7.70 -7.28
N LEU A 67 -0.55 -7.37 -8.49
CA LEU A 67 -0.83 -6.08 -9.12
C LEU A 67 -2.35 -5.93 -9.29
N SER A 68 -2.85 -4.69 -9.25
CA SER A 68 -4.29 -4.37 -9.34
C SER A 68 -5.16 -4.89 -8.18
N ARG A 69 -4.55 -5.32 -7.10
CA ARG A 69 -5.22 -5.63 -5.84
C ARG A 69 -4.79 -4.63 -4.79
N ILE A 70 -5.76 -4.11 -4.04
CA ILE A 70 -5.56 -3.26 -2.85
C ILE A 70 -6.20 -4.03 -1.70
N ASN A 71 -5.45 -4.28 -0.64
CA ASN A 71 -6.03 -4.84 0.56
C ASN A 71 -6.54 -3.72 1.48
N TYR A 72 -7.56 -4.01 2.26
CA TYR A 72 -8.03 -3.11 3.32
C TYR A 72 -8.38 -3.90 4.57
N SER A 73 -8.28 -3.23 5.70
CA SER A 73 -8.67 -3.81 6.99
C SER A 73 -9.28 -2.74 7.87
N PHE A 74 -10.31 -3.11 8.63
CA PHE A 74 -10.89 -2.21 9.60
C PHE A 74 -10.09 -2.24 10.91
N TYR A 75 -10.05 -1.09 11.58
CA TYR A 75 -9.44 -0.95 12.89
C TYR A 75 -10.40 -0.28 13.89
N LYS A 76 -10.21 -0.62 15.17
CA LYS A 76 -10.98 -0.03 16.29
C LYS A 76 -10.25 1.14 16.93
N SER A 77 -8.93 1.11 16.92
CA SER A 77 -8.12 2.18 17.50
C SER A 77 -6.85 2.46 16.69
N PRO A 78 -6.37 3.71 16.66
CA PRO A 78 -5.07 4.05 16.03
C PRO A 78 -3.89 3.27 16.63
N ALA A 79 -3.94 2.90 17.91
CA ALA A 79 -2.89 2.12 18.56
C ALA A 79 -2.74 0.72 17.95
N GLU A 80 -3.84 0.10 17.54
CA GLU A 80 -3.83 -1.19 16.84
C GLU A 80 -3.08 -1.09 15.50
N VAL A 81 -3.34 -0.02 14.75
CA VAL A 81 -2.63 0.25 13.48
C VAL A 81 -1.14 0.48 13.74
N GLY A 82 -0.80 1.30 14.74
CA GLY A 82 0.60 1.56 15.11
C GLY A 82 1.36 0.29 15.46
N ALA A 83 0.77 -0.61 16.24
CA ALA A 83 1.36 -1.90 16.60
C ALA A 83 1.59 -2.79 15.37
N TRP A 84 0.61 -2.84 14.45
CA TRP A 84 0.76 -3.59 13.20
C TRP A 84 1.88 -3.02 12.32
N LEU A 85 1.95 -1.69 12.16
CA LEU A 85 2.99 -1.03 11.38
C LEU A 85 4.38 -1.29 11.95
N ALA A 86 4.54 -1.25 13.28
CA ALA A 86 5.81 -1.55 13.94
C ALA A 86 6.25 -3.01 13.70
N ALA A 87 5.32 -3.96 13.73
CA ALA A 87 5.61 -5.37 13.46
C ALA A 87 5.98 -5.65 12.00
N HIS A 88 5.62 -4.77 11.06
CA HIS A 88 5.83 -4.94 9.62
C HIS A 88 6.75 -3.86 9.02
N ASP A 89 7.51 -3.15 9.87
CA ASP A 89 8.32 -1.98 9.47
C ASP A 89 9.27 -2.29 8.30
N ALA A 90 9.87 -3.46 8.27
CA ALA A 90 10.80 -3.87 7.20
C ALA A 90 10.16 -3.94 5.80
N GLY A 91 8.84 -4.13 5.72
CA GLY A 91 8.08 -4.17 4.46
C GLY A 91 7.46 -2.84 4.04
N LEU A 92 7.64 -1.79 4.84
CA LEU A 92 7.02 -0.49 4.61
C LEU A 92 7.97 0.46 3.90
N GLN A 93 7.54 1.05 2.79
CA GLN A 93 8.23 2.16 2.13
C GLN A 93 7.72 3.51 2.61
N CYS A 94 6.41 3.63 2.80
CA CYS A 94 5.75 4.88 3.12
C CYS A 94 4.41 4.62 3.82
N VAL A 95 4.09 5.40 4.83
CA VAL A 95 2.80 5.37 5.53
C VAL A 95 2.17 6.73 5.42
N VAL A 96 1.03 6.81 4.76
CA VAL A 96 0.26 8.06 4.63
C VAL A 96 -0.74 8.14 5.76
N SER A 97 -0.56 9.08 6.68
CA SER A 97 -1.46 9.29 7.82
C SER A 97 -1.24 10.67 8.45
N GLU A 98 -2.30 11.25 8.99
CA GLU A 98 -2.22 12.47 9.80
C GLU A 98 -2.05 12.18 11.29
N CYS A 99 -2.53 11.04 11.76
CA CYS A 99 -2.64 10.75 13.20
C CYS A 99 -1.77 9.60 13.71
N ILE A 100 -1.18 8.79 12.84
CA ILE A 100 -0.33 7.68 13.24
C ILE A 100 1.13 8.13 13.26
N ALA A 101 1.75 8.10 14.43
CA ALA A 101 3.18 8.36 14.56
C ALA A 101 3.96 7.10 14.16
N CYS A 102 4.70 7.17 13.06
CA CYS A 102 5.64 6.15 12.63
C CYS A 102 6.79 6.76 11.82
N ARG A 103 7.89 6.03 11.69
CA ARG A 103 9.14 6.52 11.10
C ARG A 103 8.99 6.97 9.64
N ARG A 104 8.14 6.29 8.86
CA ARG A 104 7.95 6.53 7.42
C ARG A 104 6.66 7.26 7.11
N ARG A 105 6.17 8.03 8.08
CA ARG A 105 4.95 8.80 7.92
C ARG A 105 5.15 9.97 6.96
N VAL A 106 4.21 10.12 6.06
CA VAL A 106 4.02 11.30 5.22
C VAL A 106 2.58 11.77 5.30
N ASP A 107 2.36 13.05 5.08
CA ASP A 107 1.02 13.63 5.06
C ASP A 107 0.28 13.28 3.78
N PHE A 108 -1.05 13.42 3.79
CA PHE A 108 -1.87 13.22 2.60
C PHE A 108 -1.40 14.14 1.45
N GLY A 109 -1.38 13.60 0.23
CA GLY A 109 -0.91 14.30 -0.96
C GLY A 109 0.61 14.32 -1.15
N HIS A 110 1.41 13.92 -0.15
CA HIS A 110 2.87 13.97 -0.20
C HIS A 110 3.57 12.63 -0.47
N ALA A 111 2.81 11.54 -0.64
CA ALA A 111 3.38 10.20 -0.87
C ALA A 111 4.33 10.12 -2.08
N GLN A 112 4.13 10.94 -3.10
CA GLN A 112 4.94 10.97 -4.32
C GLN A 112 5.98 12.11 -4.34
N SER A 113 6.21 12.77 -3.21
CA SER A 113 7.15 13.88 -3.06
C SER A 113 8.24 13.55 -2.03
N PRO A 114 9.12 12.57 -2.30
CA PRO A 114 10.18 12.19 -1.36
C PRO A 114 11.18 13.33 -1.16
N GLY A 115 11.64 13.50 0.07
CA GLY A 115 12.75 14.37 0.42
C GLY A 115 14.10 13.73 0.09
N LEU A 116 15.19 14.49 0.31
CA LEU A 116 16.55 14.01 0.05
C LEU A 116 16.99 12.86 0.97
N THR A 117 16.34 12.72 2.12
CA THR A 117 16.63 11.67 3.12
C THR A 117 15.63 10.51 3.08
N ASP A 118 14.69 10.51 2.12
CA ASP A 118 13.76 9.42 1.90
C ASP A 118 14.38 8.37 0.96
N TYR A 119 15.27 7.56 1.50
CA TYR A 119 15.97 6.54 0.71
C TYR A 119 15.04 5.39 0.27
N PRO A 120 15.26 4.83 -0.93
CA PRO A 120 14.57 3.60 -1.34
C PRO A 120 14.84 2.46 -0.35
N ASP A 121 13.80 1.73 0.02
CA ASP A 121 13.87 0.65 1.00
C ASP A 121 14.49 1.07 2.35
N ASP A 122 14.48 2.38 2.64
CA ASP A 122 15.03 2.98 3.84
C ASP A 122 16.53 2.67 4.07
N ARG A 123 17.26 2.47 3.00
CA ARG A 123 18.70 2.22 3.01
C ARG A 123 19.45 3.46 2.55
N ASP A 124 20.23 4.04 3.45
CA ASP A 124 21.16 5.10 3.09
C ASP A 124 22.28 4.53 2.21
N VAL A 125 22.15 4.76 0.90
CA VAL A 125 23.11 4.26 -0.10
C VAL A 125 24.47 4.97 0.06
N ILE A 126 24.49 6.22 0.50
CA ILE A 126 25.72 6.97 0.70
C ILE A 126 26.48 6.41 1.89
N GLU A 127 25.80 6.19 3.02
CA GLU A 127 26.38 5.57 4.20
C GLU A 127 26.90 4.16 3.85
N PHE A 128 26.09 3.35 3.16
CA PHE A 128 26.49 2.01 2.71
C PHE A 128 27.78 2.03 1.85
N LEU A 129 27.85 2.91 0.87
CA LEU A 129 29.01 3.01 -0.03
C LEU A 129 30.25 3.53 0.69
N THR A 130 30.10 4.47 1.62
CA THR A 130 31.26 5.04 2.35
C THR A 130 31.77 4.08 3.43
N THR A 131 30.91 3.28 4.04
CA THR A 131 31.30 2.31 5.08
C THR A 131 31.82 1.00 4.50
N SER A 132 31.35 0.60 3.32
CA SER A 132 31.77 -0.65 2.68
C SER A 132 33.09 -0.53 1.87
N CYS A 133 33.64 0.67 1.75
CA CYS A 133 34.91 0.91 1.04
C CYS A 133 36.16 1.00 1.98
N LEU A 134 36.00 0.63 3.25
CA LEU A 134 37.08 0.48 4.23
C LEU A 134 37.18 -1.00 4.64
#